data_bb94a33ad6f1af26c66c13948177aae1
#
_entry.id   bb94a33ad6f1af26c66c13948177aae1
#
_cell.length_a   1.000
_cell.length_b   1.000
_cell.length_c   1.000
_cell.angle_alpha   90.00
_cell.angle_beta   90.00
_cell.angle_gamma   90.00
#
_symmetry.space_group_name_H-M   'P 1'
#
loop_
_entity.id
_entity.type
_entity.pdbx_description
1 polymer ?
#
loop_
_entity_poly.entity_id
_entity_poly.type
_entity_poly.pdbx_seq_one_letter_code
_entity_poly.pdbx_strand_id
1 'polypeptide(L)'
;MTKRMWCVSLLSLAAAPALAQSSVTLYGRIDTSIEYANFGPNHVVRMGSGDIFATQFGLKGSEDLGGGYRAIFKLENGFNSANGTLGNNGALFGREAWVGLSGPFGAMQAGVNYTVLHTSFVTYSLPGDGAGLAWGNAANNFVGPAFLRVNNSIRYSSPRMGGVLVRAIAARGANGASNVPSTLGDTYGASVNYVNGNLSVDADYMQQTFSPASAAALNANSPTAAGNYALGAISYDFGFVKPAFIYLRHRGGPDVATSVNAASSNPHNDLFELDATVPVGRSLVLLSYGHYRKVADSEGNADSFGVRCDYPLSKRTVLYTGAAMIRNGAHANFTVNGAAGGGVSVAKAGATASSVVAGIMTAF
;
A
#
# COMPACT_ATOMS: atom_id res chain seq x y z
N MET A 1 -0.29 10.22 86.88
CA MET A 1 -1.16 10.39 85.71
C MET A 1 -0.28 10.83 84.52
N THR A 2 0.23 9.90 83.72
CA THR A 2 1.11 10.16 82.56
C THR A 2 0.35 9.95 81.30
N LYS A 3 0.08 11.03 80.56
CA LYS A 3 -0.57 10.99 79.24
C LYS A 3 0.46 10.61 78.19
N ARG A 4 0.28 9.44 77.51
CA ARG A 4 1.03 9.04 76.32
C ARG A 4 0.42 9.73 75.08
N MET A 5 1.22 10.61 74.43
CA MET A 5 0.93 11.22 73.17
C MET A 5 1.32 10.20 72.03
N TRP A 6 0.37 9.79 71.25
CA TRP A 6 0.60 8.98 70.00
C TRP A 6 0.88 9.95 68.87
N CYS A 7 2.12 9.95 68.34
CA CYS A 7 2.45 10.61 67.09
C CYS A 7 1.98 9.71 65.93
N VAL A 8 0.92 10.14 65.25
CA VAL A 8 0.51 9.54 64.00
C VAL A 8 1.31 10.21 62.88
N SER A 9 2.32 9.50 62.33
CA SER A 9 3.08 9.92 61.18
C SER A 9 2.22 9.68 59.92
N LEU A 10 1.65 10.74 59.34
CA LEU A 10 1.08 10.70 57.99
C LEU A 10 2.24 10.57 56.98
N LEU A 11 2.45 9.36 56.45
CA LEU A 11 3.19 9.18 55.18
C LEU A 11 2.29 9.70 54.06
N SER A 12 2.52 10.94 53.62
CA SER A 12 2.01 11.44 52.36
C SER A 12 2.78 10.74 51.23
N LEU A 13 2.17 9.70 50.61
CA LEU A 13 2.61 9.21 49.32
C LEU A 13 2.47 10.37 48.32
N ALA A 14 3.58 11.00 47.98
CA ALA A 14 3.67 11.88 46.85
C ALA A 14 3.49 10.99 45.59
N ALA A 15 2.25 10.88 45.06
CA ALA A 15 2.00 10.40 43.73
C ALA A 15 2.66 11.39 42.77
N ALA A 16 3.89 11.12 42.38
CA ALA A 16 4.49 11.81 41.25
C ALA A 16 3.57 11.61 40.04
N PRO A 17 3.07 12.69 39.37
CA PRO A 17 2.37 12.52 38.13
C PRO A 17 3.35 11.85 37.17
N ALA A 18 3.08 10.60 36.79
CA ALA A 18 3.73 10.00 35.64
C ALA A 18 3.32 10.87 34.45
N LEU A 19 4.19 11.79 34.04
CA LEU A 19 4.03 12.55 32.82
C LEU A 19 4.17 11.52 31.68
N ALA A 20 3.09 10.85 31.37
CA ALA A 20 2.97 10.08 30.13
C ALA A 20 3.25 11.05 29.00
N GLN A 21 4.43 10.96 28.40
CA GLN A 21 4.85 11.86 27.35
C GLN A 21 4.10 11.47 26.08
N SER A 22 2.86 11.95 25.96
CA SER A 22 2.05 11.84 24.77
C SER A 22 2.70 12.64 23.66
N SER A 23 3.03 12.01 22.53
CA SER A 23 3.58 12.69 21.38
C SER A 23 2.60 12.64 20.22
N VAL A 24 2.30 13.80 19.65
CA VAL A 24 1.59 13.91 18.36
C VAL A 24 2.54 14.51 17.35
N THR A 25 2.72 13.84 16.23
CA THR A 25 3.59 14.28 15.14
C THR A 25 2.75 14.56 13.91
N LEU A 26 2.84 15.78 13.39
CA LEU A 26 2.42 16.11 12.04
C LEU A 26 3.56 15.69 11.10
N TYR A 27 3.22 15.02 10.01
CA TYR A 27 4.17 14.62 8.98
C TYR A 27 3.50 14.67 7.61
N GLY A 28 4.30 14.71 6.56
CA GLY A 28 3.75 14.68 5.22
C GLY A 28 4.82 14.63 4.14
N ARG A 29 4.33 14.52 2.91
CA ARG A 29 5.12 14.56 1.68
C ARG A 29 4.31 15.22 0.58
N ILE A 30 5.00 15.97 -0.26
CA ILE A 30 4.48 16.51 -1.50
C ILE A 30 5.36 15.99 -2.61
N ASP A 31 4.77 15.31 -3.57
CA ASP A 31 5.42 14.79 -4.77
C ASP A 31 4.67 15.34 -5.98
N THR A 32 5.39 16.04 -6.83
CA THR A 32 4.84 16.69 -8.02
C THR A 32 5.79 16.50 -9.20
N SER A 33 5.23 16.17 -10.35
CA SER A 33 5.98 15.87 -11.57
C SER A 33 5.39 16.55 -12.81
N ILE A 34 6.16 16.50 -13.88
CA ILE A 34 5.68 16.65 -15.26
C ILE A 34 5.84 15.29 -15.94
N GLU A 35 4.75 14.80 -16.52
CA GLU A 35 4.69 13.54 -17.22
C GLU A 35 4.30 13.75 -18.69
N TYR A 36 5.07 13.13 -19.59
CA TYR A 36 4.65 12.87 -20.97
C TYR A 36 4.21 11.40 -21.07
N ALA A 37 2.94 11.16 -21.36
CA ALA A 37 2.41 9.83 -21.54
C ALA A 37 1.89 9.63 -22.95
N ASN A 38 2.30 8.51 -23.60
CA ASN A 38 1.81 8.04 -24.88
C ASN A 38 1.03 6.75 -24.66
N PHE A 39 -0.17 6.66 -25.22
CA PHE A 39 -1.08 5.53 -25.02
C PHE A 39 -1.74 5.07 -26.32
N GLY A 40 -0.92 4.89 -27.34
CA GLY A 40 -1.31 4.50 -28.70
C GLY A 40 -1.37 5.71 -29.64
N PRO A 41 -2.51 6.01 -30.27
CA PRO A 41 -2.58 7.14 -31.21
C PRO A 41 -2.55 8.52 -30.53
N ASN A 42 -2.64 8.57 -29.21
CA ASN A 42 -2.74 9.81 -28.44
C ASN A 42 -1.57 9.95 -27.46
N HIS A 43 -1.31 11.18 -27.07
CA HIS A 43 -0.35 11.54 -26.03
C HIS A 43 -0.87 12.69 -25.18
N VAL A 44 -0.32 12.85 -23.99
CA VAL A 44 -0.63 13.96 -23.09
C VAL A 44 0.63 14.41 -22.36
N VAL A 45 0.72 15.72 -22.12
CA VAL A 45 1.63 16.30 -21.14
C VAL A 45 0.79 16.79 -19.98
N ARG A 46 1.14 16.36 -18.77
CA ARG A 46 0.38 16.72 -17.58
C ARG A 46 1.27 16.93 -16.36
N MET A 47 0.71 17.57 -15.35
CA MET A 47 1.28 17.58 -14.01
C MET A 47 0.80 16.33 -13.26
N GLY A 48 1.75 15.54 -12.78
CA GLY A 48 1.53 14.37 -11.93
C GLY A 48 1.56 14.73 -10.46
N SER A 49 1.00 13.87 -9.63
CA SER A 49 1.00 13.98 -8.18
C SER A 49 1.14 12.62 -7.53
N GLY A 50 2.17 12.44 -6.71
CA GLY A 50 2.35 11.21 -5.96
C GLY A 50 2.93 10.06 -6.80
N ASP A 51 3.81 10.35 -7.73
CA ASP A 51 4.36 9.34 -8.65
C ASP A 51 5.35 8.41 -7.94
N ILE A 52 6.34 8.93 -7.22
CA ILE A 52 7.27 8.07 -6.47
C ILE A 52 6.87 7.90 -5.01
N PHE A 53 6.21 8.92 -4.44
CA PHE A 53 5.62 8.87 -3.11
C PHE A 53 4.25 9.52 -3.13
N ALA A 54 3.25 8.90 -2.54
CA ALA A 54 1.94 9.52 -2.45
C ALA A 54 2.04 10.90 -1.77
N THR A 55 1.43 11.90 -2.41
CA THR A 55 1.26 13.21 -1.81
C THR A 55 0.25 13.10 -0.68
N GLN A 56 0.71 13.34 0.55
CA GLN A 56 -0.04 13.07 1.76
C GLN A 56 0.40 13.92 2.93
N PHE A 57 -0.48 14.09 3.91
CA PHE A 57 -0.13 14.52 5.25
C PHE A 57 -0.90 13.70 6.29
N GLY A 58 -0.41 13.68 7.52
CA GLY A 58 -1.05 12.93 8.58
C GLY A 58 -0.62 13.34 9.97
N LEU A 59 -1.39 12.84 10.92
CA LEU A 59 -1.12 12.90 12.34
C LEU A 59 -0.92 11.48 12.86
N LYS A 60 0.13 11.27 13.63
CA LYS A 60 0.34 10.03 14.37
C LYS A 60 0.72 10.35 15.81
N GLY A 61 0.30 9.52 16.71
CA GLY A 61 0.61 9.73 18.12
C GLY A 61 0.78 8.45 18.89
N SER A 62 1.39 8.59 20.04
CA SER A 62 1.62 7.51 20.99
C SER A 62 1.54 8.05 22.40
N GLU A 63 0.78 7.36 23.26
CA GLU A 63 0.64 7.61 24.68
C GLU A 63 1.17 6.39 25.43
N ASP A 64 2.06 6.61 26.39
CA ASP A 64 2.58 5.56 27.26
C ASP A 64 1.55 5.24 28.34
N LEU A 65 1.11 3.98 28.41
CA LEU A 65 0.14 3.48 29.39
C LEU A 65 0.82 2.80 30.59
N GLY A 66 2.16 2.78 30.61
CA GLY A 66 2.94 2.05 31.60
C GLY A 66 3.08 0.56 31.27
N GLY A 67 4.02 -0.11 31.98
CA GLY A 67 4.24 -1.55 31.81
C GLY A 67 4.71 -1.98 30.40
N GLY A 68 5.19 -1.05 29.55
CA GLY A 68 5.58 -1.33 28.16
C GLY A 68 4.39 -1.31 27.18
N TYR A 69 3.21 -0.90 27.62
CA TYR A 69 2.02 -0.75 26.78
C TYR A 69 1.86 0.70 26.32
N ARG A 70 1.33 0.87 25.10
CA ARG A 70 1.08 2.18 24.51
C ARG A 70 -0.25 2.20 23.76
N ALA A 71 -1.00 3.28 23.89
CA ALA A 71 -2.06 3.62 22.96
C ALA A 71 -1.42 4.33 21.76
N ILE A 72 -1.82 3.94 20.55
CA ILE A 72 -1.27 4.48 19.31
C ILE A 72 -2.40 4.85 18.35
N PHE A 73 -2.18 5.88 17.53
CA PHE A 73 -3.13 6.22 16.46
C PHE A 73 -2.42 6.77 15.24
N LYS A 74 -3.11 6.70 14.10
CA LYS A 74 -2.69 7.32 12.84
C LYS A 74 -3.92 7.80 12.06
N LEU A 75 -3.83 9.03 11.55
CA LEU A 75 -4.78 9.63 10.63
C LEU A 75 -3.98 10.15 9.44
N GLU A 76 -4.24 9.65 8.24
CA GLU A 76 -3.47 9.99 7.05
C GLU A 76 -4.39 10.35 5.88
N ASN A 77 -4.19 11.55 5.36
CA ASN A 77 -4.84 12.09 4.18
C ASN A 77 -3.98 11.87 2.93
N GLY A 78 -4.61 11.62 1.79
CA GLY A 78 -3.98 11.71 0.47
C GLY A 78 -4.62 12.84 -0.33
N PHE A 79 -3.82 13.63 -1.02
CA PHE A 79 -4.32 14.71 -1.85
C PHE A 79 -3.53 14.83 -3.17
N ASN A 80 -4.07 15.58 -4.10
CA ASN A 80 -3.45 15.83 -5.39
C ASN A 80 -2.71 17.18 -5.34
N SER A 81 -1.39 17.18 -5.50
CA SER A 81 -0.57 18.41 -5.47
C SER A 81 -0.78 19.31 -6.69
N ALA A 82 -1.28 18.75 -7.80
CA ALA A 82 -1.50 19.55 -9.03
C ALA A 82 -2.74 20.45 -8.94
N ASN A 83 -3.74 20.10 -8.11
CA ASN A 83 -5.00 20.83 -8.04
C ASN A 83 -5.58 21.00 -6.63
N GLY A 84 -4.94 20.44 -5.59
CA GLY A 84 -5.34 20.57 -4.19
C GLY A 84 -6.54 19.71 -3.78
N THR A 85 -7.08 18.83 -4.65
CA THR A 85 -8.24 18.00 -4.31
C THR A 85 -7.87 16.85 -3.40
N LEU A 86 -8.84 16.39 -2.59
CA LEU A 86 -8.68 15.18 -1.79
C LEU A 86 -8.55 13.96 -2.68
N GLY A 87 -7.62 13.07 -2.35
CA GLY A 87 -7.53 11.73 -2.89
C GLY A 87 -8.52 10.76 -2.27
N ASN A 88 -8.38 9.45 -2.60
CA ASN A 88 -9.14 8.38 -1.97
C ASN A 88 -10.66 8.61 -1.97
N ASN A 89 -11.23 8.98 -3.12
CA ASN A 89 -12.65 9.28 -3.31
C ASN A 89 -13.17 10.40 -2.41
N GLY A 90 -12.34 11.40 -2.11
CA GLY A 90 -12.72 12.54 -1.28
C GLY A 90 -12.70 12.30 0.22
N ALA A 91 -12.22 11.15 0.68
CA ALA A 91 -12.13 10.85 2.10
C ALA A 91 -10.99 11.63 2.77
N LEU A 92 -11.30 12.40 3.84
CA LEU A 92 -10.31 13.21 4.55
C LEU A 92 -9.14 12.38 5.09
N PHE A 93 -9.40 11.20 5.65
CA PHE A 93 -8.38 10.27 6.13
C PHE A 93 -8.49 8.92 5.40
N GLY A 94 -8.57 8.99 4.06
CA GLY A 94 -8.79 7.82 3.23
C GLY A 94 -7.56 6.92 3.05
N ARG A 95 -6.38 7.30 3.57
CA ARG A 95 -5.18 6.45 3.49
C ARG A 95 -5.09 5.53 4.70
N GLU A 96 -5.08 6.09 5.90
CA GLU A 96 -5.13 5.35 7.16
C GLU A 96 -5.93 6.16 8.19
N ALA A 97 -6.77 5.49 8.95
CA ALA A 97 -7.53 6.08 10.04
C ALA A 97 -7.78 4.99 11.08
N TRP A 98 -6.89 4.89 12.07
CA TRP A 98 -6.96 3.82 13.06
C TRP A 98 -6.44 4.25 14.43
N VAL A 99 -6.94 3.58 15.45
CA VAL A 99 -6.45 3.60 16.82
C VAL A 99 -6.03 2.18 17.21
N GLY A 100 -5.08 2.04 18.12
CA GLY A 100 -4.59 0.74 18.49
C GLY A 100 -3.84 0.70 19.82
N LEU A 101 -3.41 -0.50 20.15
CA LEU A 101 -2.56 -0.79 21.31
C LEU A 101 -1.29 -1.49 20.83
N SER A 102 -0.16 -1.15 21.40
CA SER A 102 1.11 -1.84 21.22
C SER A 102 1.74 -2.20 22.56
N GLY A 103 2.55 -3.25 22.57
CA GLY A 103 3.21 -3.75 23.77
C GLY A 103 4.09 -4.97 23.47
N PRO A 104 4.48 -5.75 24.48
CA PRO A 104 5.28 -6.97 24.31
C PRO A 104 4.63 -8.01 23.37
N PHE A 105 3.30 -7.98 23.23
CA PHE A 105 2.55 -8.83 22.32
C PHE A 105 2.63 -8.39 20.83
N GLY A 106 3.20 -7.22 20.54
CA GLY A 106 3.19 -6.59 19.24
C GLY A 106 2.22 -5.40 19.18
N ALA A 107 1.48 -5.26 18.08
CA ALA A 107 0.53 -4.16 17.88
C ALA A 107 -0.79 -4.66 17.30
N MET A 108 -1.90 -4.11 17.81
CA MET A 108 -3.25 -4.30 17.28
C MET A 108 -3.84 -2.93 16.92
N GLN A 109 -4.44 -2.81 15.74
CA GLN A 109 -4.97 -1.58 15.16
C GLN A 109 -6.41 -1.81 14.68
N ALA A 110 -7.32 -0.87 14.92
CA ALA A 110 -8.71 -0.93 14.50
C ALA A 110 -9.09 0.31 13.69
N GLY A 111 -9.67 0.13 12.50
CA GLY A 111 -10.06 1.23 11.62
C GLY A 111 -9.78 0.96 10.14
N VAL A 112 -9.27 1.98 9.44
CA VAL A 112 -8.79 1.87 8.04
C VAL A 112 -7.32 1.49 8.05
N ASN A 113 -7.01 0.29 7.60
CA ASN A 113 -5.66 -0.26 7.61
C ASN A 113 -5.21 -0.70 6.21
N TYR A 114 -3.92 -0.67 5.98
CA TYR A 114 -3.31 -1.36 4.84
C TYR A 114 -3.41 -2.87 4.98
N THR A 115 -3.60 -3.56 3.86
CA THR A 115 -3.63 -5.03 3.80
C THR A 115 -2.23 -5.62 4.03
N VAL A 116 -2.18 -6.93 4.24
CA VAL A 116 -0.90 -7.66 4.33
C VAL A 116 -0.17 -7.64 2.99
N LEU A 117 -0.88 -7.85 1.87
CA LEU A 117 -0.32 -7.81 0.52
C LEU A 117 0.34 -6.47 0.20
N HIS A 118 -0.35 -5.36 0.52
CA HIS A 118 0.20 -4.03 0.33
C HIS A 118 1.53 -3.85 1.09
N THR A 119 1.61 -4.35 2.32
CA THR A 119 2.85 -4.25 3.12
C THR A 119 4.02 -4.94 2.43
N SER A 120 3.78 -6.08 1.80
CA SER A 120 4.81 -6.83 1.07
C SER A 120 5.19 -6.13 -0.24
N PHE A 121 4.24 -5.61 -1.02
CA PHE A 121 4.56 -4.79 -2.18
C PHE A 121 5.45 -3.61 -1.82
N VAL A 122 5.13 -2.84 -0.77
CA VAL A 122 5.96 -1.71 -0.29
C VAL A 122 7.37 -2.14 0.06
N THR A 123 7.53 -3.36 0.56
CA THR A 123 8.83 -3.86 1.04
C THR A 123 9.73 -4.30 -0.10
N TYR A 124 9.16 -4.88 -1.16
CA TYR A 124 9.92 -5.58 -2.21
C TYR A 124 9.90 -4.88 -3.57
N SER A 125 8.86 -4.14 -3.93
CA SER A 125 8.86 -3.31 -5.14
C SER A 125 9.88 -2.17 -5.03
N LEU A 126 10.10 -1.48 -6.13
CA LEU A 126 11.03 -0.33 -6.17
C LEU A 126 10.75 0.64 -5.03
N PRO A 127 11.81 1.19 -4.41
CA PRO A 127 11.68 2.22 -3.39
C PRO A 127 10.80 3.35 -3.88
N GLY A 128 9.82 3.62 -3.12
CA GLY A 128 8.79 4.62 -3.36
C GLY A 128 7.86 4.55 -2.19
N ASP A 129 6.72 5.14 -2.32
CA ASP A 129 5.80 5.32 -1.24
C ASP A 129 5.44 4.04 -0.48
N GLY A 130 5.08 4.27 0.76
CA GLY A 130 4.22 3.40 1.50
C GLY A 130 2.88 3.04 0.82
N ALA A 131 2.62 3.39 -0.42
CA ALA A 131 1.57 2.80 -1.25
C ALA A 131 2.06 1.60 -2.07
N GLY A 132 3.36 1.31 -2.10
CA GLY A 132 3.94 0.19 -2.84
C GLY A 132 3.79 0.28 -4.35
N LEU A 133 3.30 1.39 -4.82
CA LEU A 133 2.89 1.61 -6.19
C LEU A 133 3.58 2.85 -6.74
N ALA A 134 4.92 2.86 -6.67
CA ALA A 134 5.70 3.91 -7.27
C ALA A 134 5.61 3.85 -8.79
N TRP A 135 5.65 5.02 -9.40
CA TRP A 135 5.66 5.16 -10.85
C TRP A 135 6.78 4.32 -11.47
N GLY A 136 6.44 3.61 -12.53
CA GLY A 136 7.37 2.81 -13.32
C GLY A 136 7.54 1.38 -12.85
N ASN A 137 7.02 0.95 -11.70
CA ASN A 137 7.08 -0.45 -11.31
C ASN A 137 5.87 -1.26 -11.82
N ALA A 138 6.04 -2.56 -11.94
CA ALA A 138 5.03 -3.43 -12.52
C ALA A 138 3.79 -3.56 -11.62
N ALA A 139 3.97 -3.63 -10.30
CA ALA A 139 2.84 -3.68 -9.38
C ALA A 139 1.92 -2.47 -9.55
N ASN A 140 2.49 -1.27 -9.75
CA ASN A 140 1.71 -0.06 -9.99
C ASN A 140 0.96 -0.08 -11.33
N ASN A 141 1.48 -0.81 -12.31
CA ASN A 141 0.85 -0.92 -13.62
C ASN A 141 -0.26 -1.96 -13.66
N PHE A 142 -0.15 -3.05 -12.88
CA PHE A 142 -0.97 -4.24 -13.00
C PHE A 142 -1.84 -4.56 -11.78
N VAL A 143 -1.51 -4.03 -10.60
CA VAL A 143 -2.22 -4.36 -9.35
C VAL A 143 -3.13 -3.20 -8.96
N GLY A 144 -4.42 -3.45 -8.92
CA GLY A 144 -5.43 -2.43 -8.62
C GLY A 144 -5.50 -2.04 -7.14
N PRO A 145 -6.22 -0.95 -6.83
CA PRO A 145 -6.35 -0.40 -5.49
C PRO A 145 -7.06 -1.33 -4.48
N ALA A 146 -7.74 -2.39 -4.94
CA ALA A 146 -8.43 -3.34 -4.09
C ALA A 146 -7.53 -4.04 -3.05
N PHE A 147 -6.21 -4.11 -3.31
CA PHE A 147 -5.25 -4.67 -2.37
C PHE A 147 -4.69 -3.68 -1.37
N LEU A 148 -4.89 -2.39 -1.57
CA LEU A 148 -4.16 -1.39 -0.80
C LEU A 148 -4.60 -1.37 0.65
N ARG A 149 -5.89 -1.17 0.89
CA ARG A 149 -6.43 -0.96 2.22
C ARG A 149 -7.86 -1.43 2.34
N VAL A 150 -8.26 -1.70 3.58
CA VAL A 150 -9.63 -2.08 3.92
C VAL A 150 -10.13 -1.26 5.10
N ASN A 151 -11.41 -0.90 5.03
CA ASN A 151 -12.12 -0.23 6.10
C ASN A 151 -12.65 -1.27 7.11
N ASN A 152 -13.11 -0.80 8.28
CA ASN A 152 -13.77 -1.61 9.29
C ASN A 152 -12.96 -2.85 9.67
N SER A 153 -11.65 -2.66 9.82
CA SER A 153 -10.69 -3.74 9.98
C SER A 153 -10.02 -3.72 11.34
N ILE A 154 -9.62 -4.92 11.76
CA ILE A 154 -8.66 -5.14 12.83
C ILE A 154 -7.41 -5.75 12.21
N ARG A 155 -6.25 -5.15 12.48
CA ARG A 155 -4.95 -5.63 12.05
C ARG A 155 -4.07 -5.91 13.24
N TYR A 156 -3.39 -7.05 13.20
CA TYR A 156 -2.37 -7.44 14.18
C TYR A 156 -1.00 -7.53 13.52
N SER A 157 0.04 -7.17 14.25
CA SER A 157 1.45 -7.39 13.89
C SER A 157 2.20 -7.89 15.12
N SER A 158 2.83 -9.07 15.03
CA SER A 158 3.62 -9.63 16.12
C SER A 158 4.91 -8.84 16.37
N PRO A 159 5.56 -8.99 17.51
CA PRO A 159 6.98 -8.67 17.63
C PRO A 159 7.79 -9.50 16.63
N ARG A 160 8.98 -9.00 16.25
CA ARG A 160 9.93 -9.81 15.47
C ARG A 160 10.69 -10.74 16.39
N MET A 161 10.59 -12.03 16.18
CA MET A 161 11.21 -13.09 16.99
C MET A 161 12.05 -13.99 16.08
N GLY A 162 13.35 -14.10 16.32
CA GLY A 162 14.25 -14.92 15.49
C GLY A 162 14.24 -14.53 14.00
N GLY A 163 14.04 -13.24 13.68
CA GLY A 163 13.89 -12.76 12.31
C GLY A 163 12.47 -12.86 11.75
N VAL A 164 11.55 -13.58 12.37
CA VAL A 164 10.17 -13.78 11.92
C VAL A 164 9.23 -12.72 12.49
N LEU A 165 8.36 -12.19 11.64
CA LEU A 165 7.24 -11.30 11.98
C LEU A 165 5.99 -11.81 11.29
N VAL A 166 4.90 -11.94 12.03
CA VAL A 166 3.59 -12.36 11.53
C VAL A 166 2.64 -11.16 11.52
N ARG A 167 1.83 -11.05 10.46
CA ARG A 167 0.73 -10.08 10.39
C ARG A 167 -0.57 -10.80 10.08
N ALA A 168 -1.67 -10.26 10.59
CA ALA A 168 -3.01 -10.73 10.26
C ALA A 168 -3.95 -9.52 10.13
N ILE A 169 -4.98 -9.65 9.30
CA ILE A 169 -6.03 -8.66 9.13
C ILE A 169 -7.38 -9.33 8.94
N ALA A 170 -8.41 -8.74 9.54
CA ALA A 170 -9.81 -9.10 9.32
C ALA A 170 -10.63 -7.82 9.16
N ALA A 171 -11.52 -7.80 8.18
CA ALA A 171 -12.37 -6.64 7.90
C ALA A 171 -13.80 -7.06 7.52
N ARG A 172 -14.78 -6.22 7.86
CA ARG A 172 -16.18 -6.33 7.49
C ARG A 172 -16.51 -5.29 6.42
N GLY A 173 -16.60 -5.71 5.15
CA GLY A 173 -16.74 -4.81 4.02
C GLY A 173 -18.09 -4.09 3.98
N ALA A 174 -19.21 -4.83 4.10
CA ALA A 174 -20.56 -4.27 4.06
C ALA A 174 -20.91 -3.42 5.29
N ASN A 175 -20.29 -3.69 6.43
CA ASN A 175 -20.42 -2.95 7.70
C ASN A 175 -21.88 -2.59 8.07
N GLY A 176 -22.80 -3.54 7.87
CA GLY A 176 -24.21 -3.35 8.20
C GLY A 176 -25.05 -2.63 7.14
N ALA A 177 -24.50 -2.32 5.96
CA ALA A 177 -25.29 -1.80 4.85
C ALA A 177 -26.37 -2.80 4.42
N SER A 178 -27.62 -2.35 4.29
CA SER A 178 -28.77 -3.23 4.03
C SER A 178 -29.05 -3.47 2.54
N ASN A 179 -28.44 -2.68 1.68
CA ASN A 179 -28.65 -2.71 0.22
C ASN A 179 -27.60 -3.53 -0.56
N VAL A 180 -26.71 -4.19 0.14
CA VAL A 180 -25.66 -5.05 -0.43
C VAL A 180 -25.59 -6.35 0.37
N PRO A 181 -25.00 -7.45 -0.19
CA PRO A 181 -24.78 -8.66 0.57
C PRO A 181 -23.95 -8.39 1.84
N SER A 182 -24.36 -8.96 2.96
CA SER A 182 -23.77 -8.68 4.28
C SER A 182 -22.28 -9.04 4.39
N THR A 183 -21.78 -9.90 3.51
CA THR A 183 -20.38 -10.34 3.44
C THR A 183 -19.57 -9.64 2.34
N LEU A 184 -20.20 -8.75 1.56
CA LEU A 184 -19.52 -8.06 0.46
C LEU A 184 -18.34 -7.23 0.98
N GLY A 185 -17.14 -7.50 0.45
CA GLY A 185 -15.90 -6.83 0.86
C GLY A 185 -15.28 -7.37 2.15
N ASP A 186 -15.87 -8.40 2.79
CA ASP A 186 -15.22 -9.08 3.92
C ASP A 186 -13.83 -9.55 3.50
N THR A 187 -12.83 -9.22 4.30
CA THR A 187 -11.44 -9.48 3.97
C THR A 187 -10.74 -10.15 5.14
N TYR A 188 -10.00 -11.21 4.85
CA TYR A 188 -9.15 -11.94 5.80
C TYR A 188 -7.78 -12.15 5.16
N GLY A 189 -6.72 -11.87 5.90
CA GLY A 189 -5.37 -12.06 5.39
C GLY A 189 -4.36 -12.31 6.49
N ALA A 190 -3.28 -13.00 6.11
CA ALA A 190 -2.12 -13.22 6.96
C ALA A 190 -0.84 -13.14 6.14
N SER A 191 0.26 -12.75 6.77
CA SER A 191 1.60 -12.77 6.20
C SER A 191 2.65 -13.19 7.20
N VAL A 192 3.71 -13.81 6.68
CA VAL A 192 4.92 -14.13 7.43
C VAL A 192 6.09 -13.48 6.72
N ASN A 193 6.79 -12.60 7.43
CA ASN A 193 8.02 -11.98 6.95
C ASN A 193 9.21 -12.53 7.73
N TYR A 194 10.25 -12.96 7.02
CA TYR A 194 11.53 -13.37 7.60
C TYR A 194 12.64 -12.46 7.12
N VAL A 195 13.44 -11.93 8.06
CA VAL A 195 14.63 -11.12 7.78
C VAL A 195 15.82 -11.70 8.54
N ASN A 196 16.90 -11.94 7.80
CA ASN A 196 18.17 -12.37 8.36
C ASN A 196 19.34 -11.69 7.60
N GLY A 197 20.01 -10.75 8.26
CA GLY A 197 21.03 -9.93 7.62
C GLY A 197 20.45 -9.20 6.39
N ASN A 198 21.04 -9.45 5.25
CA ASN A 198 20.66 -8.82 3.97
C ASN A 198 19.49 -9.51 3.25
N LEU A 199 19.05 -10.68 3.73
CA LEU A 199 17.93 -11.43 3.16
C LEU A 199 16.61 -11.00 3.77
N SER A 200 15.60 -10.77 2.93
CA SER A 200 14.21 -10.60 3.33
C SER A 200 13.30 -11.47 2.46
N VAL A 201 12.34 -12.16 3.10
CA VAL A 201 11.36 -13.02 2.43
C VAL A 201 9.98 -12.76 3.03
N ASP A 202 8.95 -12.69 2.18
CA ASP A 202 7.53 -12.65 2.61
C ASP A 202 6.72 -13.76 1.93
N ALA A 203 5.74 -14.26 2.66
CA ALA A 203 4.69 -15.11 2.15
C ALA A 203 3.35 -14.64 2.70
N ASP A 204 2.43 -14.30 1.81
CA ASP A 204 1.14 -13.72 2.16
C ASP A 204 0.00 -14.51 1.56
N TYR A 205 -1.11 -14.53 2.27
CA TYR A 205 -2.39 -14.96 1.76
C TYR A 205 -3.48 -13.97 2.18
N MET A 206 -4.38 -13.66 1.24
CA MET A 206 -5.54 -12.83 1.51
C MET A 206 -6.75 -13.36 0.74
N GLN A 207 -7.91 -13.34 1.37
CA GLN A 207 -9.20 -13.60 0.76
C GLN A 207 -10.08 -12.36 0.90
N GLN A 208 -10.80 -12.02 -0.18
CA GLN A 208 -11.80 -10.96 -0.15
C GLN A 208 -13.10 -11.44 -0.81
N THR A 209 -14.23 -11.19 -0.15
CA THR A 209 -15.54 -11.50 -0.70
C THR A 209 -15.99 -10.40 -1.67
N PHE A 210 -16.43 -10.80 -2.85
CA PHE A 210 -16.95 -9.90 -3.89
C PHE A 210 -18.29 -10.40 -4.41
N SER A 211 -19.00 -9.56 -5.19
CA SER A 211 -20.20 -9.97 -5.93
C SER A 211 -19.92 -9.89 -7.43
N PRO A 212 -20.28 -10.94 -8.20
CA PRO A 212 -20.23 -10.90 -9.67
C PRO A 212 -21.35 -10.03 -10.28
N ALA A 213 -22.33 -9.58 -9.50
CA ALA A 213 -23.38 -8.68 -9.96
C ALA A 213 -22.80 -7.31 -10.37
N SER A 214 -23.32 -6.73 -11.43
CA SER A 214 -22.98 -5.35 -11.80
C SER A 214 -23.38 -4.38 -10.68
N ALA A 215 -22.69 -3.26 -10.56
CA ALA A 215 -22.98 -2.25 -9.54
C ALA A 215 -24.45 -1.77 -9.59
N ALA A 216 -25.06 -1.72 -10.79
CA ALA A 216 -26.45 -1.33 -10.97
C ALA A 216 -27.46 -2.41 -10.54
N ALA A 217 -27.08 -3.70 -10.55
CA ALA A 217 -27.91 -4.83 -10.18
C ALA A 217 -27.62 -5.32 -8.75
N LEU A 218 -26.65 -4.74 -8.05
CA LEU A 218 -26.23 -5.16 -6.72
C LEU A 218 -27.32 -4.86 -5.69
N ASN A 219 -27.70 -5.89 -4.92
CA ASN A 219 -28.66 -5.79 -3.82
C ASN A 219 -28.29 -6.80 -2.72
N ALA A 220 -29.01 -6.77 -1.60
CA ALA A 220 -28.73 -7.60 -0.43
C ALA A 220 -28.74 -9.12 -0.73
N ASN A 221 -29.41 -9.58 -1.76
CA ASN A 221 -29.53 -10.98 -2.16
C ASN A 221 -28.59 -11.35 -3.32
N SER A 222 -27.74 -10.44 -3.79
CA SER A 222 -26.78 -10.72 -4.86
C SER A 222 -25.82 -11.83 -4.44
N PRO A 223 -25.47 -12.76 -5.34
CA PRO A 223 -24.51 -13.82 -5.05
C PRO A 223 -23.15 -13.23 -4.70
N THR A 224 -22.43 -13.90 -3.81
CA THR A 224 -21.07 -13.54 -3.44
C THR A 224 -20.12 -14.71 -3.71
N ALA A 225 -18.86 -14.39 -3.98
CA ALA A 225 -17.78 -15.35 -4.18
C ALA A 225 -16.50 -14.83 -3.52
N ALA A 226 -15.51 -15.69 -3.38
CA ALA A 226 -14.23 -15.37 -2.79
C ALA A 226 -13.17 -15.11 -3.86
N GLY A 227 -12.49 -13.98 -3.78
CA GLY A 227 -11.23 -13.72 -4.44
C GLY A 227 -10.07 -14.10 -3.52
N ASN A 228 -9.13 -14.89 -4.03
CA ASN A 228 -8.01 -15.41 -3.27
C ASN A 228 -6.70 -14.91 -3.86
N TYR A 229 -5.83 -14.41 -3.00
CA TYR A 229 -4.55 -13.82 -3.34
C TYR A 229 -3.45 -14.51 -2.55
N ALA A 230 -2.42 -15.00 -3.23
CA ALA A 230 -1.23 -15.54 -2.61
C ALA A 230 -0.01 -14.80 -3.18
N LEU A 231 0.84 -14.27 -2.31
CA LEU A 231 2.05 -13.55 -2.67
C LEU A 231 3.26 -14.21 -2.04
N GLY A 232 4.31 -14.37 -2.82
CA GLY A 232 5.65 -14.68 -2.35
C GLY A 232 6.62 -13.62 -2.83
N ALA A 233 7.50 -13.15 -1.94
CA ALA A 233 8.49 -12.15 -2.30
C ALA A 233 9.83 -12.42 -1.61
N ILE A 234 10.92 -12.05 -2.28
CA ILE A 234 12.29 -12.18 -1.78
C ILE A 234 13.13 -11.00 -2.25
N SER A 235 14.02 -10.53 -1.40
CA SER A 235 15.07 -9.59 -1.78
C SER A 235 16.37 -9.91 -1.03
N TYR A 236 17.49 -9.54 -1.66
CA TYR A 236 18.81 -9.64 -1.03
C TYR A 236 19.62 -8.38 -1.33
N ASP A 237 20.20 -7.79 -0.29
CA ASP A 237 21.05 -6.60 -0.44
C ASP A 237 22.53 -7.01 -0.54
N PHE A 238 23.10 -6.90 -1.75
CA PHE A 238 24.52 -7.15 -2.00
C PHE A 238 25.40 -5.92 -1.70
N GLY A 239 24.82 -4.80 -1.29
CA GLY A 239 25.50 -3.53 -1.07
C GLY A 239 25.65 -2.69 -2.35
N PHE A 240 25.99 -3.30 -3.48
CA PHE A 240 26.12 -2.62 -4.78
C PHE A 240 24.86 -2.77 -5.66
N VAL A 241 24.01 -3.73 -5.37
CA VAL A 241 22.69 -3.93 -5.98
C VAL A 241 21.79 -4.64 -4.99
N LYS A 242 20.50 -4.28 -4.98
CA LYS A 242 19.45 -4.97 -4.23
C LYS A 242 18.40 -5.45 -5.21
N PRO A 243 18.51 -6.69 -5.72
CA PRO A 243 17.42 -7.33 -6.46
C PRO A 243 16.27 -7.69 -5.53
N ALA A 244 15.07 -7.68 -6.10
CA ALA A 244 13.85 -8.20 -5.47
C ALA A 244 13.00 -8.92 -6.51
N PHE A 245 12.29 -9.94 -6.06
CA PHE A 245 11.33 -10.66 -6.87
C PHE A 245 10.02 -10.79 -6.13
N ILE A 246 8.91 -10.58 -6.83
CA ILE A 246 7.54 -10.72 -6.33
C ILE A 246 6.78 -11.63 -7.28
N TYR A 247 6.07 -12.60 -6.71
CA TYR A 247 5.06 -13.38 -7.40
C TYR A 247 3.72 -13.20 -6.70
N LEU A 248 2.72 -12.71 -7.43
CA LEU A 248 1.34 -12.65 -6.96
C LEU A 248 0.48 -13.56 -7.80
N ARG A 249 -0.24 -14.44 -7.16
CA ARG A 249 -1.30 -15.27 -7.73
C ARG A 249 -2.66 -14.77 -7.27
N HIS A 250 -3.54 -14.50 -8.22
CA HIS A 250 -4.92 -14.09 -7.97
C HIS A 250 -5.90 -15.09 -8.59
N ARG A 251 -6.87 -15.56 -7.81
CA ARG A 251 -7.90 -16.51 -8.22
C ARG A 251 -9.25 -16.12 -7.65
N GLY A 252 -10.23 -15.87 -8.53
CA GLY A 252 -11.54 -15.35 -8.15
C GLY A 252 -11.52 -13.85 -7.84
N GLY A 253 -12.67 -13.23 -7.81
CA GLY A 253 -12.78 -11.79 -7.55
C GLY A 253 -12.86 -10.94 -8.82
N PRO A 254 -13.08 -9.64 -8.69
CA PRO A 254 -13.03 -8.74 -9.83
C PRO A 254 -11.62 -8.73 -10.40
N ASP A 255 -11.50 -8.64 -11.72
CA ASP A 255 -10.21 -8.41 -12.36
C ASP A 255 -9.70 -7.03 -11.96
N VAL A 256 -8.63 -7.02 -11.17
CA VAL A 256 -8.05 -5.77 -10.64
C VAL A 256 -7.36 -4.93 -11.71
N ALA A 257 -7.09 -5.53 -12.85
CA ALA A 257 -6.39 -4.91 -13.95
C ALA A 257 -7.29 -4.09 -14.89
N THR A 258 -8.58 -4.29 -14.85
CA THR A 258 -9.50 -3.48 -15.63
C THR A 258 -10.15 -2.43 -14.74
N SER A 259 -9.94 -1.18 -15.12
CA SER A 259 -10.55 -0.03 -14.47
C SER A 259 -11.96 -0.31 -13.93
N VAL A 260 -12.19 0.02 -12.71
CA VAL A 260 -13.39 0.39 -11.95
C VAL A 260 -14.77 -0.22 -12.32
N ASN A 261 -14.99 -0.81 -13.51
CA ASN A 261 -16.32 -1.23 -13.99
C ASN A 261 -16.39 -2.58 -14.71
N ALA A 262 -15.34 -3.35 -14.77
CA ALA A 262 -15.42 -4.65 -15.41
C ALA A 262 -15.47 -5.74 -14.35
N ALA A 263 -16.67 -6.24 -14.08
CA ALA A 263 -16.84 -7.62 -13.63
C ALA A 263 -16.27 -8.51 -14.74
N SER A 264 -14.96 -8.74 -14.73
CA SER A 264 -14.33 -9.69 -15.62
C SER A 264 -14.80 -11.08 -15.20
N SER A 265 -15.35 -11.81 -16.14
CA SER A 265 -15.82 -13.17 -15.93
C SER A 265 -14.68 -14.17 -15.66
N ASN A 266 -13.42 -13.72 -15.63
CA ASN A 266 -12.27 -14.59 -15.38
C ASN A 266 -11.16 -13.91 -14.60
N PRO A 267 -11.25 -13.99 -13.29
CA PRO A 267 -10.32 -13.36 -12.36
C PRO A 267 -9.07 -14.21 -12.06
N HIS A 268 -8.61 -15.01 -12.99
CA HIS A 268 -7.41 -15.81 -12.83
C HIS A 268 -6.22 -15.13 -13.49
N ASN A 269 -5.38 -14.49 -12.68
CA ASN A 269 -4.16 -13.87 -13.16
C ASN A 269 -2.98 -14.12 -12.23
N ASP A 270 -1.78 -13.99 -12.77
CA ASP A 270 -0.53 -14.04 -12.06
C ASP A 270 0.30 -12.80 -12.44
N LEU A 271 1.00 -12.22 -11.48
CA LEU A 271 2.00 -11.18 -11.69
C LEU A 271 3.37 -11.70 -11.26
N PHE A 272 4.35 -11.53 -12.13
CA PHE A 272 5.77 -11.71 -11.87
C PHE A 272 6.42 -10.34 -11.96
N GLU A 273 7.11 -9.90 -10.92
CA GLU A 273 7.84 -8.64 -10.90
C GLU A 273 9.29 -8.90 -10.47
N LEU A 274 10.23 -8.36 -11.22
CA LEU A 274 11.65 -8.37 -10.93
C LEU A 274 12.14 -6.93 -10.88
N ASP A 275 12.61 -6.54 -9.73
CA ASP A 275 13.12 -5.21 -9.48
C ASP A 275 14.60 -5.23 -9.11
N ALA A 276 15.30 -4.13 -9.37
CA ALA A 276 16.66 -3.92 -8.88
C ALA A 276 16.87 -2.46 -8.49
N THR A 277 17.45 -2.25 -7.31
CA THR A 277 17.92 -0.94 -6.86
C THR A 277 19.44 -0.93 -6.90
N VAL A 278 20.03 0.01 -7.65
CA VAL A 278 21.48 0.14 -7.86
C VAL A 278 21.93 1.51 -7.35
N PRO A 279 22.71 1.59 -6.26
CA PRO A 279 23.35 2.83 -5.85
C PRO A 279 24.42 3.26 -6.87
N VAL A 280 24.34 4.49 -7.36
CA VAL A 280 25.32 5.09 -8.27
C VAL A 280 25.74 6.46 -7.73
N GLY A 281 26.85 6.51 -7.04
CA GLY A 281 27.27 7.71 -6.32
C GLY A 281 26.24 8.16 -5.29
N ARG A 282 25.60 9.32 -5.49
CA ARG A 282 24.50 9.79 -4.61
C ARG A 282 23.13 9.37 -5.09
N SER A 283 23.02 8.89 -6.33
CA SER A 283 21.76 8.51 -6.94
C SER A 283 21.41 7.06 -6.69
N LEU A 284 20.12 6.74 -6.82
CA LEU A 284 19.62 5.38 -6.96
C LEU A 284 19.10 5.20 -8.38
N VAL A 285 19.58 4.19 -9.08
CA VAL A 285 19.01 3.74 -10.35
C VAL A 285 18.11 2.55 -10.04
N LEU A 286 16.88 2.63 -10.47
CA LEU A 286 15.79 1.70 -10.15
C LEU A 286 15.34 1.06 -11.46
N LEU A 287 15.30 -0.26 -11.51
CA LEU A 287 14.89 -1.05 -12.67
C LEU A 287 13.73 -1.94 -12.28
N SER A 288 12.68 -1.98 -13.11
CA SER A 288 11.53 -2.86 -12.91
C SER A 288 11.16 -3.56 -14.20
N TYR A 289 10.96 -4.86 -14.12
CA TYR A 289 10.32 -5.67 -15.15
C TYR A 289 9.15 -6.42 -14.53
N GLY A 290 8.02 -6.46 -15.21
CA GLY A 290 6.87 -7.24 -14.79
C GLY A 290 6.18 -7.92 -15.94
N HIS A 291 5.71 -9.14 -15.68
CA HIS A 291 4.87 -9.91 -16.59
C HIS A 291 3.53 -10.20 -15.91
N TYR A 292 2.46 -9.65 -16.50
CA TYR A 292 1.09 -9.98 -16.13
C TYR A 292 0.58 -11.10 -17.02
N ARG A 293 0.15 -12.20 -16.42
CA ARG A 293 -0.39 -13.36 -17.10
C ARG A 293 -1.87 -13.55 -16.78
N LYS A 294 -2.73 -13.47 -17.76
CA LYS A 294 -4.14 -13.81 -17.67
C LYS A 294 -4.30 -15.30 -18.03
N VAL A 295 -4.70 -16.12 -17.07
CA VAL A 295 -4.59 -17.60 -17.17
C VAL A 295 -5.46 -18.19 -18.29
N ALA A 296 -6.65 -17.64 -18.52
CA ALA A 296 -7.58 -18.15 -19.53
C ALA A 296 -7.53 -17.41 -20.88
N ASP A 297 -6.68 -16.39 -21.00
CA ASP A 297 -6.62 -15.54 -22.18
C ASP A 297 -5.20 -14.99 -22.35
N SER A 298 -4.38 -15.69 -23.12
CA SER A 298 -2.98 -15.28 -23.32
C SER A 298 -2.85 -13.96 -24.09
N GLU A 299 -3.85 -13.56 -24.85
CA GLU A 299 -3.88 -12.24 -25.51
C GLU A 299 -4.17 -11.10 -24.51
N GLY A 300 -4.64 -11.42 -23.32
CA GLY A 300 -4.78 -10.51 -22.20
C GLY A 300 -3.49 -10.31 -21.37
N ASN A 301 -2.37 -10.93 -21.75
CA ASN A 301 -1.07 -10.75 -21.09
C ASN A 301 -0.48 -9.38 -21.40
N ALA A 302 0.43 -8.92 -20.52
CA ALA A 302 1.17 -7.70 -20.74
C ALA A 302 2.56 -7.75 -20.08
N ASP A 303 3.52 -7.02 -20.65
CA ASP A 303 4.86 -6.84 -20.11
C ASP A 303 5.07 -5.36 -19.74
N SER A 304 5.66 -5.11 -18.59
CA SER A 304 6.02 -3.78 -18.11
C SER A 304 7.53 -3.64 -17.95
N PHE A 305 8.06 -2.52 -18.35
CA PHE A 305 9.47 -2.15 -18.23
C PHE A 305 9.55 -0.74 -17.64
N GLY A 306 10.36 -0.56 -16.62
CA GLY A 306 10.59 0.73 -15.99
C GLY A 306 12.04 0.97 -15.64
N VAL A 307 12.49 2.20 -15.83
CA VAL A 307 13.77 2.70 -15.31
C VAL A 307 13.52 4.07 -14.68
N ARG A 308 14.07 4.29 -13.49
CA ARG A 308 14.00 5.57 -12.78
C ARG A 308 15.33 5.89 -12.13
N CYS A 309 15.69 7.16 -12.10
CA CYS A 309 16.83 7.68 -11.37
C CYS A 309 16.33 8.66 -10.31
N ASP A 310 16.63 8.37 -9.05
CA ASP A 310 16.32 9.20 -7.89
C ASP A 310 17.60 9.89 -7.42
N TYR A 311 17.63 11.22 -7.41
CA TYR A 311 18.75 12.04 -6.98
C TYR A 311 18.42 12.79 -5.69
N PRO A 312 18.92 12.38 -4.51
CA PRO A 312 18.65 13.06 -3.26
C PRO A 312 19.37 14.40 -3.19
N LEU A 313 18.62 15.50 -3.12
CA LEU A 313 19.14 16.82 -2.81
C LEU A 313 19.44 16.95 -1.31
N SER A 314 18.61 16.33 -0.48
CA SER A 314 18.75 16.26 0.97
C SER A 314 18.15 14.96 1.51
N LYS A 315 18.15 14.79 2.86
CA LYS A 315 17.45 13.67 3.52
C LYS A 315 15.92 13.67 3.30
N ARG A 316 15.35 14.79 2.87
CA ARG A 316 13.90 14.98 2.73
C ARG A 316 13.46 15.31 1.31
N THR A 317 14.38 15.69 0.43
CA THR A 317 14.07 16.16 -0.93
C THR A 317 14.80 15.35 -1.97
N VAL A 318 14.06 14.83 -2.94
CA VAL A 318 14.55 13.98 -4.03
C VAL A 318 14.07 14.57 -5.36
N LEU A 319 14.98 14.74 -6.31
CA LEU A 319 14.62 14.89 -7.72
C LEU A 319 14.61 13.52 -8.36
N TYR A 320 13.68 13.30 -9.27
CA TYR A 320 13.61 12.04 -10.00
C TYR A 320 13.27 12.22 -11.47
N THR A 321 13.69 11.27 -12.28
CA THR A 321 13.29 11.15 -13.67
C THR A 321 13.22 9.67 -14.05
N GLY A 322 12.35 9.32 -14.98
CA GLY A 322 12.21 7.93 -15.39
C GLY A 322 11.50 7.78 -16.73
N ALA A 323 11.62 6.58 -17.29
CA ALA A 323 10.89 6.12 -18.46
C ALA A 323 10.29 4.74 -18.18
N ALA A 324 9.06 4.54 -18.62
CA ALA A 324 8.36 3.25 -18.50
C ALA A 324 7.57 2.93 -19.76
N MET A 325 7.38 1.64 -20.02
CA MET A 325 6.64 1.15 -21.17
C MET A 325 5.88 -0.12 -20.80
N ILE A 326 4.66 -0.24 -21.31
CA ILE A 326 3.86 -1.46 -21.23
C ILE A 326 3.57 -1.96 -22.66
N ARG A 327 3.89 -3.21 -22.91
CA ARG A 327 3.47 -3.94 -24.12
C ARG A 327 2.23 -4.74 -23.77
N ASN A 328 1.10 -4.32 -24.30
CA ASN A 328 -0.17 -5.00 -24.14
C ASN A 328 -0.34 -6.10 -25.19
N GLY A 329 -0.79 -7.28 -24.77
CA GLY A 329 -1.37 -8.26 -25.69
C GLY A 329 -2.69 -7.75 -26.31
N ALA A 330 -3.19 -8.41 -27.32
CA ALA A 330 -4.32 -7.92 -28.13
C ALA A 330 -5.58 -7.57 -27.31
N HIS A 331 -5.81 -8.25 -26.18
CA HIS A 331 -6.94 -8.02 -25.29
C HIS A 331 -6.58 -7.23 -24.02
N ALA A 332 -5.31 -6.86 -23.82
CA ALA A 332 -4.86 -6.09 -22.68
C ALA A 332 -4.90 -4.58 -22.98
N ASN A 333 -5.13 -3.76 -21.95
CA ASN A 333 -5.22 -2.31 -22.07
C ASN A 333 -4.59 -1.58 -20.87
N PHE A 334 -3.51 -2.14 -20.32
CA PHE A 334 -2.78 -1.53 -19.22
C PHE A 334 -2.06 -0.26 -19.66
N THR A 335 -1.90 0.64 -18.71
CA THR A 335 -1.17 1.88 -18.89
C THR A 335 -0.18 2.11 -17.75
N VAL A 336 0.88 2.86 -18.00
CA VAL A 336 1.83 3.24 -16.97
C VAL A 336 1.09 3.97 -15.85
N ASN A 337 1.37 3.61 -14.59
CA ASN A 337 0.74 4.16 -13.41
C ASN A 337 -0.80 3.92 -13.33
N GLY A 338 -1.31 2.95 -14.07
CA GLY A 338 -2.74 2.74 -14.25
C GLY A 338 -3.46 2.23 -13.01
N ALA A 339 -2.85 1.29 -12.30
CA ALA A 339 -3.45 0.66 -11.14
C ALA A 339 -3.60 1.60 -9.95
N ALA A 340 -2.72 2.59 -9.81
CA ALA A 340 -2.85 3.63 -8.77
C ALA A 340 -3.89 4.71 -9.10
N GLY A 341 -4.55 4.63 -10.26
CA GLY A 341 -5.53 5.62 -10.71
C GLY A 341 -4.90 6.89 -11.27
N GLY A 342 -3.58 6.94 -11.40
CA GLY A 342 -2.83 8.06 -11.97
C GLY A 342 -2.59 7.93 -13.49
N GLY A 343 -2.77 6.74 -14.04
CA GLY A 343 -2.50 6.47 -15.45
C GLY A 343 -3.52 7.09 -16.41
N VAL A 344 -3.13 7.19 -17.67
CA VAL A 344 -3.99 7.63 -18.77
C VAL A 344 -4.48 6.39 -19.51
N SER A 345 -5.80 6.22 -19.64
CA SER A 345 -6.37 5.04 -20.30
C SER A 345 -5.88 4.91 -21.73
N VAL A 346 -5.46 3.70 -22.12
CA VAL A 346 -5.13 3.41 -23.52
C VAL A 346 -6.41 3.43 -24.37
N ALA A 347 -6.30 4.04 -25.55
CA ALA A 347 -7.46 4.22 -26.44
C ALA A 347 -7.92 2.91 -27.08
N LYS A 348 -7.07 1.88 -27.15
CA LYS A 348 -7.34 0.61 -27.80
C LYS A 348 -6.58 -0.52 -27.11
N ALA A 349 -7.24 -1.65 -26.89
CA ALA A 349 -6.58 -2.88 -26.46
C ALA A 349 -5.47 -3.28 -27.44
N GLY A 350 -4.38 -3.83 -26.93
CA GLY A 350 -3.18 -4.16 -27.71
C GLY A 350 -2.24 -2.97 -27.96
N ALA A 351 -2.63 -1.76 -27.60
CA ALA A 351 -1.75 -0.59 -27.77
C ALA A 351 -0.62 -0.61 -26.74
N THR A 352 0.59 -0.29 -27.22
CA THR A 352 1.72 -0.02 -26.31
C THR A 352 1.50 1.32 -25.62
N ALA A 353 1.64 1.34 -24.30
CA ALA A 353 1.68 2.56 -23.50
C ALA A 353 3.11 2.86 -23.07
N SER A 354 3.50 4.13 -23.08
CA SER A 354 4.80 4.57 -22.58
C SER A 354 4.67 5.91 -21.87
N SER A 355 5.58 6.17 -20.95
CA SER A 355 5.60 7.43 -20.20
C SER A 355 7.02 7.81 -19.83
N VAL A 356 7.26 9.12 -19.77
CA VAL A 356 8.47 9.73 -19.25
C VAL A 356 8.05 10.74 -18.18
N VAL A 357 8.73 10.71 -17.05
CA VAL A 357 8.42 11.58 -15.91
C VAL A 357 9.68 12.30 -15.41
N ALA A 358 9.50 13.53 -14.95
CA ALA A 358 10.50 14.24 -14.14
C ALA A 358 9.79 15.01 -13.02
N GLY A 359 10.30 14.89 -11.81
CA GLY A 359 9.60 15.45 -10.65
C GLY A 359 10.49 15.72 -9.46
N ILE A 360 9.84 16.25 -8.44
CA ILE A 360 10.42 16.56 -7.13
C ILE A 360 9.50 16.07 -6.02
N MET A 361 10.07 15.40 -5.04
CA MET A 361 9.40 15.03 -3.81
C MET A 361 10.10 15.69 -2.62
N THR A 362 9.31 16.23 -1.69
CA THR A 362 9.82 16.72 -0.41
C THR A 362 8.96 16.25 0.75
N ALA A 363 9.62 15.88 1.87
CA ALA A 363 8.97 15.46 3.12
C ALA A 363 9.14 16.53 4.21
N PHE A 364 8.17 16.65 5.12
CA PHE A 364 8.19 17.55 6.28
C PHE A 364 7.73 16.85 7.56
#